data_f1733e47f7e1dc394216afa630d2d572
#
_entry.id   f1733e47f7e1dc394216afa630d2d572
#
_cell.length_a   1.000
_cell.length_b   1.000
_cell.length_c   1.000
_cell.angle_alpha   90.00
_cell.angle_beta   90.00
_cell.angle_gamma   90.00
#
_symmetry.space_group_name_H-M   'P 1'
#
loop_
_entity.id
_entity.type
_entity.pdbx_description
1 polymer ?
#
loop_
_entity_poly.entity_id
_entity_poly.type
_entity_poly.pdbx_seq_one_letter_code
_entity_poly.pdbx_strand_id
1 'polypeptide(L)'
;MNSNRSFEDAVLSIICQHRKNRPVFRNGLVARLRAAGWLTDIPDRHADRKARAAIQRLRTEHPDGGRIVSTSRSAGYFWAQTPEEIETCMAQDESRMQALSAKLRNMRAARDRLLVTPLEQGQLL
;
A
#
# COMPACT_ATOMS: atom_id res chain seq x y z
N MET A 1 -0.74 -1.03 26.97
CA MET A 1 0.00 -0.83 25.72
C MET A 1 -0.76 -1.48 24.57
N ASN A 2 -0.92 -0.77 23.46
CA ASN A 2 -1.70 -1.28 22.33
C ASN A 2 -0.85 -2.30 21.55
N SER A 3 -1.37 -3.54 21.41
CA SER A 3 -0.66 -4.61 20.70
C SER A 3 -0.45 -4.28 19.21
N ASN A 4 -1.39 -3.53 18.59
CA ASN A 4 -1.23 -3.10 17.19
C ASN A 4 -0.05 -2.15 17.04
N ARG A 5 0.14 -1.25 18.00
CA ARG A 5 1.27 -0.33 17.97
C ARG A 5 2.60 -1.07 18.10
N SER A 6 2.66 -2.08 18.96
CA SER A 6 3.87 -2.90 19.10
C SER A 6 4.19 -3.68 17.83
N PHE A 7 3.15 -4.18 17.15
CA PHE A 7 3.32 -4.86 15.87
C PHE A 7 3.81 -3.89 14.80
N GLU A 8 3.24 -2.71 14.73
CA GLU A 8 3.66 -1.67 13.79
C GLU A 8 5.12 -1.26 14.04
N ASP A 9 5.51 -1.12 15.31
CA ASP A 9 6.88 -0.81 15.67
C ASP A 9 7.84 -1.91 15.18
N ALA A 10 7.44 -3.18 15.29
CA ALA A 10 8.24 -4.29 14.78
C ALA A 10 8.40 -4.24 13.27
N VAL A 11 7.32 -3.94 12.55
CA VAL A 11 7.35 -3.78 11.09
C VAL A 11 8.29 -2.64 10.70
N LEU A 12 8.15 -1.49 11.34
CA LEU A 12 8.99 -0.34 11.08
C LEU A 12 10.47 -0.64 11.33
N SER A 13 10.77 -1.32 12.43
CA SER A 13 12.13 -1.69 12.78
C SER A 13 12.79 -2.55 11.71
N ILE A 14 12.03 -3.47 11.11
CA ILE A 14 12.55 -4.31 10.03
C ILE A 14 12.81 -3.46 8.78
N ILE A 15 11.85 -2.66 8.37
CA ILE A 15 11.95 -1.88 7.14
C ILE A 15 13.10 -0.85 7.24
N CYS A 16 13.30 -0.27 8.41
CA CYS A 16 14.40 0.69 8.64
C CYS A 16 15.78 0.10 8.36
N GLN A 17 15.92 -1.22 8.35
CA GLN A 17 17.19 -1.89 8.09
C GLN A 17 17.45 -2.12 6.61
N HIS A 18 16.50 -1.79 5.75
CA HIS A 18 16.57 -2.07 4.31
C HIS A 18 16.72 -0.80 3.50
N ARG A 19 17.40 -0.91 2.36
CA ARG A 19 17.72 0.21 1.47
C ARG A 19 17.28 -0.12 0.05
N LYS A 20 17.29 0.87 -0.83
CA LYS A 20 16.86 0.73 -2.22
C LYS A 20 17.54 -0.45 -2.93
N ASN A 21 18.84 -0.63 -2.71
CA ASN A 21 19.61 -1.69 -3.35
C ASN A 21 19.44 -3.06 -2.66
N ARG A 22 18.77 -3.08 -1.51
CA ARG A 22 18.54 -4.31 -0.74
C ARG A 22 17.19 -4.22 -0.02
N PRO A 23 16.10 -4.18 -0.77
CA PRO A 23 14.76 -4.07 -0.16
C PRO A 23 14.36 -5.36 0.54
N VAL A 24 13.38 -5.26 1.43
CA VAL A 24 12.73 -6.44 2.01
C VAL A 24 11.46 -6.74 1.22
N PHE A 25 11.31 -7.97 0.76
CA PHE A 25 10.11 -8.39 0.04
C PHE A 25 9.04 -8.87 1.02
N ARG A 26 7.79 -8.91 0.57
CA ARG A 26 6.67 -9.26 1.47
C ARG A 26 6.88 -10.58 2.19
N ASN A 27 7.31 -11.61 1.47
CA ASN A 27 7.56 -12.91 2.08
C ASN A 27 8.67 -12.85 3.13
N GLY A 28 9.72 -12.11 2.85
CA GLY A 28 10.83 -11.92 3.78
C GLY A 28 10.41 -11.13 5.01
N LEU A 29 9.56 -10.11 4.84
CA LEU A 29 9.03 -9.33 5.94
C LEU A 29 8.21 -10.22 6.88
N VAL A 30 7.28 -11.00 6.32
CA VAL A 30 6.44 -11.92 7.11
C VAL A 30 7.32 -12.95 7.82
N ALA A 31 8.31 -13.51 7.12
CA ALA A 31 9.22 -14.49 7.72
C ALA A 31 9.99 -13.92 8.91
N ARG A 32 10.47 -12.69 8.81
CA ARG A 32 11.17 -12.03 9.91
C ARG A 32 10.24 -11.71 11.08
N LEU A 33 9.02 -11.31 10.78
CA LEU A 33 8.03 -11.07 11.83
C LEU A 33 7.70 -12.35 12.57
N ARG A 34 7.54 -13.48 11.87
CA ARG A 34 7.29 -14.78 12.49
C ARG A 34 8.46 -15.21 13.35
N ALA A 35 9.69 -15.01 12.86
CA ALA A 35 10.89 -15.34 13.64
C ALA A 35 10.98 -14.54 14.92
N ALA A 36 10.41 -13.34 14.97
CA ALA A 36 10.38 -12.50 16.14
C ALA A 36 9.16 -12.77 17.05
N GLY A 37 8.37 -13.79 16.73
CA GLY A 37 7.21 -14.19 17.54
C GLY A 37 5.89 -13.55 17.15
N TRP A 38 5.85 -12.79 16.07
CA TRP A 38 4.62 -12.20 15.56
C TRP A 38 3.95 -13.12 14.54
N LEU A 39 2.65 -12.96 14.35
CA LEU A 39 1.88 -13.66 13.30
C LEU A 39 1.95 -15.19 13.41
N THR A 40 2.19 -15.70 14.61
CA THR A 40 2.15 -17.15 14.86
C THR A 40 0.71 -17.65 14.70
N ASP A 41 0.56 -18.85 14.14
CA ASP A 41 -0.75 -19.50 13.95
C ASP A 41 -1.68 -18.73 12.99
N ILE A 42 -1.13 -17.83 12.19
CA ILE A 42 -1.90 -17.08 11.19
C ILE A 42 -1.51 -17.56 9.81
N PRO A 43 -2.48 -17.93 8.93
CA PRO A 43 -2.17 -18.34 7.57
C PRO A 43 -1.44 -17.23 6.79
N ASP A 44 -0.59 -17.62 5.83
CA ASP A 44 0.26 -16.69 5.09
C ASP A 44 -0.52 -15.53 4.47
N ARG A 45 -1.68 -15.80 3.91
CA ARG A 45 -2.51 -14.76 3.29
C ARG A 45 -2.95 -13.69 4.29
N HIS A 46 -3.34 -14.12 5.49
CA HIS A 46 -3.74 -13.20 6.56
C HIS A 46 -2.55 -12.47 7.16
N ALA A 47 -1.40 -13.16 7.26
CA ALA A 47 -0.17 -12.56 7.76
C ALA A 47 0.29 -11.43 6.82
N ASP A 48 0.26 -11.66 5.52
CA ASP A 48 0.60 -10.65 4.52
C ASP A 48 -0.33 -9.45 4.59
N ARG A 49 -1.63 -9.70 4.75
CA ARG A 49 -2.62 -8.62 4.87
C ARG A 49 -2.37 -7.77 6.11
N LYS A 50 -2.07 -8.41 7.24
CA LYS A 50 -1.77 -7.69 8.49
C LYS A 50 -0.52 -6.82 8.36
N ALA A 51 0.53 -7.35 7.72
CA ALA A 51 1.76 -6.61 7.49
C ALA A 51 1.50 -5.40 6.61
N ARG A 52 0.74 -5.56 5.52
CA ARG A 52 0.41 -4.45 4.61
C ARG A 52 -0.44 -3.39 5.30
N ALA A 53 -1.39 -3.81 6.14
CA ALA A 53 -2.22 -2.86 6.90
C ALA A 53 -1.36 -2.05 7.87
N ALA A 54 -0.40 -2.68 8.53
CA ALA A 54 0.53 -2.00 9.43
C ALA A 54 1.36 -0.97 8.67
N ILE A 55 1.86 -1.33 7.47
CA ILE A 55 2.62 -0.42 6.62
C ILE A 55 1.77 0.79 6.23
N GLN A 56 0.52 0.56 5.86
CA GLN A 56 -0.39 1.64 5.48
C GLN A 56 -0.60 2.62 6.64
N ARG A 57 -0.80 2.12 7.85
CA ARG A 57 -0.96 2.97 9.04
C ARG A 57 0.32 3.75 9.35
N LEU A 58 1.48 3.09 9.23
CA LEU A 58 2.75 3.76 9.44
C LEU A 58 2.95 4.91 8.44
N ARG A 59 2.63 4.68 7.17
CA ARG A 59 2.78 5.70 6.13
C ARG A 59 1.89 6.91 6.35
N THR A 60 0.71 6.70 6.90
CA THR A 60 -0.26 7.79 7.06
C THR A 60 -0.18 8.47 8.42
N GLU A 61 0.26 7.77 9.45
CA GLU A 61 0.19 8.28 10.82
C GLU A 61 1.53 8.51 11.50
N HIS A 62 2.55 7.73 11.15
CA HIS A 62 3.87 7.86 11.78
C HIS A 62 4.63 9.04 11.17
N PRO A 63 5.28 9.89 12.00
CA PRO A 63 6.00 11.07 11.48
C PRO A 63 7.03 10.76 10.41
N ASP A 64 7.70 9.62 10.52
CA ASP A 64 8.72 9.19 9.55
C ASP A 64 8.21 8.15 8.57
N GLY A 65 6.91 7.83 8.60
CA GLY A 65 6.33 6.78 7.78
C GLY A 65 6.42 7.02 6.29
N GLY A 66 6.53 8.28 5.88
CA GLY A 66 6.72 8.62 4.48
C GLY A 66 8.04 8.13 3.90
N ARG A 67 8.98 7.70 4.73
CA ARG A 67 10.25 7.11 4.27
C ARG A 67 10.12 5.64 3.88
N ILE A 68 8.97 5.02 4.11
CA ILE A 68 8.72 3.66 3.65
C ILE A 68 8.33 3.72 2.17
N VAL A 69 9.22 3.25 1.31
CA VAL A 69 9.04 3.31 -0.14
C VAL A 69 8.84 1.90 -0.69
N SER A 70 7.87 1.76 -1.60
CA SER A 70 7.63 0.49 -2.30
C SER A 70 8.49 0.42 -3.55
N THR A 71 8.99 -0.77 -3.86
CA THR A 71 9.67 -1.00 -5.13
C THR A 71 8.64 -1.05 -6.26
N SER A 72 9.03 -0.58 -7.46
CA SER A 72 8.09 -0.43 -8.57
C SER A 72 7.69 -1.73 -9.25
N ARG A 73 8.50 -2.78 -9.15
CA ARG A 73 8.29 -4.03 -9.92
C ARG A 73 8.07 -5.28 -9.07
N SER A 74 8.29 -5.18 -7.79
CA SER A 74 8.11 -6.33 -6.89
C SER A 74 7.54 -5.84 -5.58
N ALA A 75 6.95 -6.75 -4.83
CA ALA A 75 6.27 -6.41 -3.58
C ALA A 75 7.29 -6.22 -2.45
N GLY A 76 8.16 -5.24 -2.61
CA GLY A 76 9.24 -4.95 -1.68
C GLY A 76 9.15 -3.55 -1.09
N TYR A 77 9.83 -3.35 0.03
CA TYR A 77 9.87 -2.08 0.75
C TYR A 77 11.29 -1.76 1.16
N PHE A 78 11.61 -0.47 1.25
CA PHE A 78 12.89 -0.01 1.79
C PHE A 78 12.72 1.33 2.48
N TRP A 79 13.73 1.70 3.26
CA TRP A 79 13.75 2.96 3.99
C TRP A 79 14.51 3.98 3.16
N ALA A 80 13.85 5.03 2.73
CA ALA A 80 14.44 6.05 1.86
C ALA A 80 15.55 6.81 2.58
N GLN A 81 16.66 7.04 1.87
CA GLN A 81 17.82 7.77 2.37
C GLN A 81 17.91 9.17 1.78
N THR A 82 17.24 9.42 0.65
CA THR A 82 17.31 10.69 -0.06
C THR A 82 15.92 11.19 -0.41
N PRO A 83 15.74 12.50 -0.56
CA PRO A 83 14.46 13.04 -1.04
C PRO A 83 14.06 12.49 -2.40
N GLU A 84 15.02 12.23 -3.28
CA GLU A 84 14.77 11.73 -4.63
C GLU A 84 14.09 10.37 -4.62
N GLU A 85 14.46 9.51 -3.67
CA GLU A 85 13.82 8.19 -3.53
C GLU A 85 12.35 8.33 -3.16
N ILE A 86 12.03 9.29 -2.30
CA ILE A 86 10.65 9.58 -1.91
C ILE A 86 9.90 10.23 -3.09
N GLU A 87 10.52 11.17 -3.77
CA GLU A 87 9.91 11.87 -4.90
C GLU A 87 9.55 10.93 -6.04
N THR A 88 10.37 9.94 -6.32
CA THR A 88 10.08 8.92 -7.33
C THR A 88 8.80 8.15 -6.97
N CYS A 89 8.66 7.77 -5.72
CA CYS A 89 7.45 7.10 -5.24
C CYS A 89 6.22 8.01 -5.33
N MET A 90 6.37 9.28 -4.93
CA MET A 90 5.30 10.27 -5.01
C MET A 90 4.81 10.46 -6.45
N ALA A 91 5.73 10.54 -7.40
CA ALA A 91 5.37 10.71 -8.80
C ALA A 91 4.54 9.53 -9.32
N GLN A 92 4.88 8.31 -8.91
CA GLN A 92 4.13 7.11 -9.28
C GLN A 92 2.72 7.15 -8.68
N ASP A 93 2.60 7.54 -7.42
CA ASP A 93 1.32 7.62 -6.73
C ASP A 93 0.44 8.73 -7.31
N GLU A 94 1.03 9.87 -7.66
CA GLU A 94 0.30 10.96 -8.30
C GLU A 94 -0.23 10.54 -9.66
N SER A 95 0.57 9.80 -10.42
CA SER A 95 0.15 9.28 -11.72
C SER A 95 -1.02 8.31 -11.59
N ARG A 96 -0.97 7.42 -10.60
CA ARG A 96 -2.08 6.50 -10.31
C ARG A 96 -3.33 7.26 -9.87
N MET A 97 -3.17 8.29 -9.06
CA MET A 97 -4.28 9.11 -8.58
C MET A 97 -4.97 9.82 -9.74
N GLN A 98 -4.19 10.37 -10.69
CA GLN A 98 -4.73 11.02 -11.88
C GLN A 98 -5.51 10.04 -12.75
N ALA A 99 -4.96 8.85 -12.96
CA ALA A 99 -5.63 7.80 -13.75
C ALA A 99 -6.94 7.38 -13.08
N LEU A 100 -6.93 7.21 -11.77
CA LEU A 100 -8.13 6.85 -11.01
C LEU A 100 -9.18 7.96 -11.06
N SER A 101 -8.77 9.22 -10.95
CA SER A 101 -9.68 10.36 -11.06
C SER A 101 -10.36 10.41 -12.43
N ALA A 102 -9.61 10.16 -13.49
CA ALA A 102 -10.16 10.12 -14.85
C ALA A 102 -11.18 9.00 -15.00
N LYS A 103 -10.84 7.83 -14.47
CA LYS A 103 -11.76 6.67 -14.48
C LYS A 103 -13.06 6.99 -13.75
N LEU A 104 -12.96 7.59 -12.56
CA LEU A 104 -14.15 7.92 -11.75
C LEU A 104 -15.04 8.94 -12.45
N ARG A 105 -14.44 9.97 -13.09
CA ARG A 105 -15.22 10.92 -13.86
C ARG A 105 -16.00 10.25 -14.96
N ASN A 106 -15.35 9.36 -15.68
CA ASN A 106 -16.00 8.64 -16.79
C ASN A 106 -17.12 7.72 -16.28
N MET A 107 -16.89 7.05 -15.15
CA MET A 107 -17.91 6.20 -14.54
C MET A 107 -19.11 7.00 -14.05
N ARG A 108 -18.89 8.16 -13.47
CA ARG A 108 -19.97 9.05 -13.01
C ARG A 108 -20.81 9.52 -14.20
N ALA A 109 -20.17 9.88 -15.30
CA ALA A 109 -20.88 10.29 -16.50
C ALA A 109 -21.74 9.14 -17.06
N ALA A 110 -21.20 7.93 -17.08
CA ALA A 110 -21.95 6.75 -17.53
C ALA A 110 -23.14 6.48 -16.61
N ARG A 111 -22.94 6.56 -15.29
CA ARG A 111 -24.02 6.40 -14.32
C ARG A 111 -25.13 7.41 -14.53
N ASP A 112 -24.75 8.67 -14.73
CA ASP A 112 -25.73 9.74 -14.90
C ASP A 112 -26.55 9.56 -16.17
N ARG A 113 -25.93 9.07 -17.28
CA ARG A 113 -26.68 8.77 -18.50
C ARG A 113 -27.69 7.66 -18.28
N LEU A 114 -27.32 6.62 -17.53
CA LEU A 114 -28.24 5.52 -17.22
C LEU A 114 -29.42 5.97 -16.35
N LEU A 115 -29.18 6.91 -15.44
CA LEU A 115 -30.23 7.44 -14.58
C LEU A 115 -31.23 8.29 -15.36
N VAL A 116 -30.77 9.01 -16.38
CA VAL A 116 -31.62 9.91 -17.14
C VAL A 116 -32.37 9.17 -18.26
N THR A 117 -31.75 8.17 -18.90
CA THR A 117 -32.33 7.50 -20.09
C THR A 117 -32.29 5.97 -20.00
N PRO A 118 -32.80 5.36 -18.91
CA PRO A 118 -32.68 3.90 -18.79
C PRO A 118 -33.50 3.16 -19.84
N LEU A 119 -34.70 3.68 -20.20
CA LEU A 119 -35.56 3.04 -21.23
C LEU A 119 -34.99 3.21 -22.62
N GLU A 120 -34.44 4.36 -22.94
CA GLU A 120 -33.78 4.61 -24.21
C GLU A 120 -32.58 3.71 -24.39
N GLN A 121 -31.80 3.51 -23.35
CA GLN A 121 -30.67 2.59 -23.38
C GLN A 121 -31.10 1.17 -23.68
N GLY A 122 -32.21 0.73 -23.10
CA GLY A 122 -32.78 -0.59 -23.36
C GLY A 122 -33.21 -0.74 -24.79
N GLN A 123 -33.77 0.29 -25.42
CA GLN A 123 -34.23 0.26 -26.79
C GLN A 123 -33.08 0.20 -27.81
N LEU A 124 -31.92 0.77 -27.44
CA LEU A 124 -30.76 0.76 -28.31
C LEU A 124 -30.06 -0.59 -28.36
N LEU A 125 -30.37 -1.44 -27.45
CA LEU A 125 -29.85 -2.80 -27.41
C LEU A 125 -30.71 -3.76 -28.19
#